data_005f3b9db2195906d0e59122862949ea
#
_entry.id   005f3b9db2195906d0e59122862949ea
#
_cell.length_a   1.000
_cell.length_b   1.000
_cell.length_c   1.000
_cell.angle_alpha   90.00
_cell.angle_beta   90.00
_cell.angle_gamma   90.00
#
_symmetry.space_group_name_H-M   'P 1'
#
loop_
_entity.id
_entity.type
_entity.pdbx_description
1 polymer ?
#
loop_
_entity_poly.entity_id
_entity_poly.type
_entity_poly.pdbx_seq_one_letter_code
_entity_poly.pdbx_strand_id
1 'polypeptide(L)'
;MMEFALLPLLLLLISFSSIFSVHALNIGVQTANSAISVSKDCSRKCESAFCAVPPLLRYGKYCGLLYSGCPGERPCDGLDACCMKHDACVQSKNNDYLSQECSQNFLNCMANFQKTGGHSFKGNTCSVNEVIDVITAVMDAALLAGRVFHKP
;
A
#
# COMPACT_ATOMS: atom_id res chain seq x y z
N MET A 1 -31.47 -53.15 -4.23
CA MET A 1 -30.05 -53.35 -3.89
C MET A 1 -29.19 -52.12 -4.26
N MET A 2 -29.68 -50.90 -4.06
CA MET A 2 -28.91 -49.68 -4.35
C MET A 2 -28.67 -48.77 -3.12
N GLU A 3 -29.15 -49.17 -1.94
CA GLU A 3 -29.00 -48.30 -0.73
C GLU A 3 -27.74 -48.54 0.09
N PHE A 4 -26.99 -49.60 -0.12
CA PHE A 4 -25.80 -49.92 0.68
C PHE A 4 -24.50 -49.23 0.21
N ALA A 5 -24.50 -48.63 -0.96
CA ALA A 5 -23.31 -47.95 -1.51
C ALA A 5 -23.20 -46.47 -1.14
N LEU A 6 -24.28 -45.83 -0.76
CA LEU A 6 -24.30 -44.39 -0.44
C LEU A 6 -23.74 -44.06 0.95
N LEU A 7 -23.89 -44.96 1.91
CA LEU A 7 -23.45 -44.76 3.29
C LEU A 7 -21.92 -44.62 3.43
N PRO A 8 -21.11 -45.53 2.82
CA PRO A 8 -19.65 -45.41 2.88
C PRO A 8 -19.12 -44.19 2.11
N LEU A 9 -19.80 -43.76 1.03
CA LEU A 9 -19.41 -42.56 0.28
C LEU A 9 -19.68 -41.30 1.08
N LEU A 10 -20.79 -41.22 1.82
CA LEU A 10 -21.13 -40.14 2.69
C LEU A 10 -20.15 -40.00 3.87
N LEU A 11 -19.74 -41.13 4.45
CA LEU A 11 -18.74 -41.17 5.53
C LEU A 11 -17.34 -40.72 5.06
N LEU A 12 -16.96 -41.07 3.80
CA LEU A 12 -15.72 -40.61 3.20
C LEU A 12 -15.72 -39.10 2.95
N LEU A 13 -16.85 -38.55 2.51
CA LEU A 13 -16.98 -37.09 2.30
C LEU A 13 -16.92 -36.29 3.63
N ILE A 14 -17.49 -36.84 4.70
CA ILE A 14 -17.44 -36.23 6.02
C ILE A 14 -16.02 -36.26 6.61
N SER A 15 -15.29 -37.38 6.41
CA SER A 15 -13.90 -37.51 6.87
C SER A 15 -12.94 -36.61 6.08
N PHE A 16 -13.19 -36.34 4.79
CA PHE A 16 -12.41 -35.40 4.01
C PHE A 16 -12.65 -33.95 4.41
N SER A 17 -13.87 -33.60 4.82
CA SER A 17 -14.19 -32.25 5.33
C SER A 17 -13.49 -31.93 6.65
N SER A 18 -13.19 -32.95 7.46
CA SER A 18 -12.53 -32.76 8.77
C SER A 18 -11.02 -32.52 8.64
N ILE A 19 -10.41 -32.89 7.52
CA ILE A 19 -8.95 -32.73 7.32
C ILE A 19 -8.60 -31.31 6.83
N PHE A 20 -9.55 -30.60 6.21
CA PHE A 20 -9.32 -29.24 5.76
C PHE A 20 -9.56 -28.14 6.81
N SER A 21 -10.05 -28.50 8.01
CA SER A 21 -10.44 -27.51 9.03
C SER A 21 -9.36 -27.14 10.04
N VAL A 22 -8.10 -27.56 9.93
CA VAL A 22 -7.13 -27.35 11.02
C VAL A 22 -5.80 -26.74 10.59
N HIS A 23 -5.75 -26.11 9.45
CA HIS A 23 -4.64 -25.22 9.15
C HIS A 23 -5.15 -23.78 8.92
N ALA A 24 -6.12 -23.34 9.74
CA ALA A 24 -6.20 -21.94 10.05
C ALA A 24 -4.87 -21.59 10.72
N LEU A 25 -4.06 -20.84 9.99
CA LEU A 25 -2.83 -20.25 10.49
C LEU A 25 -3.17 -19.60 11.83
N ASN A 26 -2.78 -20.21 12.93
CA ASN A 26 -2.71 -19.57 14.23
C ASN A 26 -1.58 -18.53 14.13
N ILE A 27 -1.87 -17.43 13.45
CA ILE A 27 -1.16 -16.20 13.71
C ILE A 27 -1.64 -15.83 15.10
N GLY A 28 -0.84 -16.21 16.09
CA GLY A 28 -1.08 -15.89 17.47
C GLY A 28 -1.17 -14.39 17.61
N VAL A 29 -2.39 -13.87 17.56
CA VAL A 29 -2.68 -12.56 18.13
C VAL A 29 -2.52 -12.73 19.63
N GLN A 30 -1.29 -12.61 20.10
CA GLN A 30 -1.04 -12.34 21.48
C GLN A 30 -1.58 -10.92 21.72
N THR A 31 -2.76 -10.84 22.30
CA THR A 31 -3.26 -9.63 22.95
C THR A 31 -2.40 -9.36 24.18
N ALA A 32 -1.13 -9.01 23.94
CA ALA A 32 -0.40 -8.22 24.89
C ALA A 32 -0.89 -6.79 24.70
N ASN A 33 -1.31 -6.12 25.77
CA ASN A 33 -1.56 -4.68 25.86
C ASN A 33 -0.27 -3.87 25.63
N SER A 34 0.39 -4.11 24.52
CA SER A 34 1.39 -3.24 23.95
C SER A 34 0.71 -2.59 22.78
N ALA A 35 0.30 -1.34 22.94
CA ALA A 35 0.07 -0.48 21.79
C ALA A 35 1.27 -0.71 20.87
N ILE A 36 1.06 -1.39 19.74
CA ILE A 36 2.03 -1.45 18.68
C ILE A 36 2.08 0.00 18.19
N SER A 37 2.95 0.79 18.80
CA SER A 37 3.39 2.01 18.16
C SER A 37 4.18 1.54 16.95
N VAL A 38 3.53 1.50 15.80
CA VAL A 38 4.22 1.48 14.53
C VAL A 38 5.00 2.79 14.54
N SER A 39 6.23 2.73 15.02
CA SER A 39 7.14 3.86 14.90
C SER A 39 7.28 4.07 13.41
N LYS A 40 6.72 5.15 12.94
CA LYS A 40 6.88 5.57 11.55
C LYS A 40 8.35 5.94 11.41
N ASP A 41 9.17 4.99 10.98
CA ASP A 41 10.58 5.24 10.74
C ASP A 41 10.67 6.27 9.63
N CYS A 42 11.19 7.44 9.97
CA CYS A 42 11.36 8.51 8.99
C CYS A 42 12.71 8.37 8.29
N SER A 43 12.74 8.61 6.98
CA SER A 43 13.96 8.58 6.18
C SER A 43 14.67 9.93 6.15
N ARG A 44 16.01 9.87 6.23
CA ARG A 44 16.92 11.00 5.98
C ARG A 44 17.70 10.84 4.67
N LYS A 45 17.54 9.70 4.00
CA LYS A 45 18.28 9.36 2.78
C LYS A 45 17.34 9.23 1.60
N CYS A 46 17.82 9.57 0.41
CA CYS A 46 17.10 9.28 -0.83
C CYS A 46 17.27 7.81 -1.14
N GLU A 47 16.19 7.05 -1.04
CA GLU A 47 16.17 5.60 -1.29
C GLU A 47 15.57 5.29 -2.66
N SER A 48 15.96 4.17 -3.25
CA SER A 48 15.34 3.59 -4.43
C SER A 48 15.40 2.07 -4.28
N ALA A 49 14.29 1.47 -3.83
CA ALA A 49 14.17 0.05 -3.58
C ALA A 49 12.75 -0.45 -3.83
N PHE A 50 12.64 -1.70 -4.23
CA PHE A 50 11.34 -2.37 -4.50
C PHE A 50 10.43 -1.59 -5.46
N CYS A 51 11.02 -1.01 -6.51
CA CYS A 51 10.41 -0.03 -7.40
C CYS A 51 9.05 -0.44 -7.98
N ALA A 52 8.85 -1.74 -8.25
CA ALA A 52 7.64 -2.30 -8.85
C ALA A 52 6.74 -3.05 -7.83
N VAL A 53 7.05 -2.99 -6.54
CA VAL A 53 6.30 -3.73 -5.51
C VAL A 53 5.55 -2.75 -4.60
N PRO A 54 4.25 -2.47 -4.84
CA PRO A 54 3.52 -1.38 -4.20
C PRO A 54 3.68 -1.30 -2.68
N PRO A 55 3.50 -2.37 -1.89
CA PRO A 55 3.56 -2.26 -0.43
C PRO A 55 4.98 -2.07 0.11
N LEU A 56 6.01 -2.39 -0.69
CA LEU A 56 7.42 -2.29 -0.28
C LEU A 56 8.15 -1.14 -0.94
N LEU A 57 7.55 -0.49 -1.94
CA LEU A 57 8.14 0.64 -2.68
C LEU A 57 8.76 1.66 -1.73
N ARG A 58 10.01 2.03 -2.03
CA ARG A 58 10.72 3.15 -1.41
C ARG A 58 11.37 3.97 -2.52
N TYR A 59 10.90 5.20 -2.70
CA TYR A 59 11.50 6.14 -3.64
C TYR A 59 11.63 7.51 -2.99
N GLY A 60 12.83 8.08 -3.04
CA GLY A 60 13.12 9.32 -2.35
C GLY A 60 13.07 9.15 -0.83
N LYS A 61 12.39 10.05 -0.15
CA LYS A 61 12.16 10.02 1.30
C LYS A 61 10.68 9.88 1.65
N TYR A 62 9.80 10.13 0.70
CA TYR A 62 8.36 10.26 0.95
C TYR A 62 7.50 9.25 0.19
N CYS A 63 7.99 8.71 -0.95
CA CYS A 63 7.20 7.78 -1.73
C CYS A 63 7.28 6.35 -1.18
N GLY A 64 6.19 5.88 -0.59
CA GLY A 64 6.04 4.53 -0.06
C GLY A 64 4.96 4.42 1.01
N LEU A 65 4.42 3.22 1.18
CA LEU A 65 3.41 2.96 2.20
C LEU A 65 4.05 3.02 3.60
N LEU A 66 3.43 3.78 4.52
CA LEU A 66 3.92 4.00 5.89
C LEU A 66 5.38 4.50 5.94
N TYR A 67 5.80 5.21 4.91
CA TYR A 67 7.14 5.74 4.74
C TYR A 67 7.08 7.25 4.55
N SER A 68 7.98 7.99 5.20
CA SER A 68 7.99 9.45 5.12
C SER A 68 9.38 10.00 5.47
N GLY A 69 9.67 11.20 5.01
CA GLY A 69 10.85 11.95 5.44
C GLY A 69 10.79 12.37 6.90
N CYS A 70 11.97 12.48 7.55
CA CYS A 70 12.04 13.05 8.88
C CYS A 70 11.64 14.54 8.86
N PRO A 71 11.20 15.09 10.00
CA PRO A 71 10.85 16.49 10.08
C PRO A 71 11.97 17.42 9.57
N GLY A 72 11.63 18.35 8.67
CA GLY A 72 12.57 19.28 8.07
C GLY A 72 13.37 18.76 6.88
N GLU A 73 13.22 17.47 6.51
CA GLU A 73 13.87 16.92 5.33
C GLU A 73 13.27 17.47 4.04
N ARG A 74 14.13 17.75 3.07
CA ARG A 74 13.70 18.14 1.72
C ARG A 74 13.51 16.91 0.86
N PRO A 75 12.52 16.91 -0.06
CA PRO A 75 12.35 15.82 -1.03
C PRO A 75 13.59 15.69 -1.93
N CYS A 76 13.82 14.51 -2.45
CA CYS A 76 14.99 14.16 -3.26
C CYS A 76 14.90 14.70 -4.69
N ASP A 77 13.69 14.76 -5.23
CA ASP A 77 13.38 15.31 -6.55
C ASP A 77 11.89 15.74 -6.63
N GLY A 78 11.44 16.04 -7.85
CA GLY A 78 10.07 16.50 -8.07
C GLY A 78 9.01 15.44 -7.85
N LEU A 79 9.29 14.16 -8.11
CA LEU A 79 8.37 13.06 -7.82
C LEU A 79 8.23 12.84 -6.32
N ASP A 80 9.35 12.82 -5.61
CA ASP A 80 9.38 12.72 -4.16
C ASP A 80 8.67 13.92 -3.47
N ALA A 81 8.75 15.11 -4.11
CA ALA A 81 7.99 16.28 -3.67
C ALA A 81 6.48 16.10 -3.84
N CYS A 82 6.02 15.38 -4.87
CA CYS A 82 4.61 15.02 -5.01
C CYS A 82 4.16 14.09 -3.89
N CYS A 83 4.96 13.10 -3.54
CA CYS A 83 4.69 12.19 -2.41
C CYS A 83 4.62 12.96 -1.08
N MET A 84 5.56 13.88 -0.83
CA MET A 84 5.57 14.72 0.37
C MET A 84 4.29 15.56 0.49
N LYS A 85 3.82 16.14 -0.62
CA LYS A 85 2.57 16.91 -0.64
C LYS A 85 1.34 16.05 -0.38
N HIS A 86 1.33 14.81 -0.93
CA HIS A 86 0.28 13.85 -0.67
C HIS A 86 0.24 13.45 0.80
N ASP A 87 1.38 13.13 1.41
CA ASP A 87 1.48 12.83 2.84
C ASP A 87 0.92 13.96 3.71
N ALA A 88 1.31 15.20 3.41
CA ALA A 88 0.81 16.36 4.12
C ALA A 88 -0.70 16.59 3.95
N CYS A 89 -1.23 16.33 2.74
CA CYS A 89 -2.66 16.40 2.47
C CYS A 89 -3.43 15.38 3.30
N VAL A 90 -3.03 14.10 3.25
CA VAL A 90 -3.65 13.01 4.01
C VAL A 90 -3.61 13.30 5.51
N GLN A 91 -2.48 13.76 6.03
CA GLN A 91 -2.33 14.13 7.43
C GLN A 91 -3.28 15.25 7.84
N SER A 92 -3.47 16.27 6.99
CA SER A 92 -4.42 17.38 7.23
C SER A 92 -5.88 16.95 7.25
N LYS A 93 -6.20 15.79 6.67
CA LYS A 93 -7.52 15.14 6.63
C LYS A 93 -7.64 14.02 7.67
N ASN A 94 -6.98 14.13 8.82
CA ASN A 94 -7.01 13.12 9.90
C ASN A 94 -6.52 11.73 9.46
N ASN A 95 -5.52 11.66 8.59
CA ASN A 95 -4.97 10.44 7.99
C ASN A 95 -5.99 9.69 7.11
N ASP A 96 -6.87 10.41 6.43
CA ASP A 96 -7.78 9.84 5.46
C ASP A 96 -7.05 9.49 4.15
N TYR A 97 -6.55 8.26 4.05
CA TYR A 97 -5.89 7.72 2.87
C TYR A 97 -6.84 7.48 1.68
N LEU A 98 -8.15 7.57 1.88
CA LEU A 98 -9.16 7.46 0.83
C LEU A 98 -9.69 8.82 0.37
N SER A 99 -9.09 9.91 0.84
CA SER A 99 -9.45 11.27 0.44
C SER A 99 -9.34 11.45 -1.08
N GLN A 100 -10.50 11.68 -1.71
CA GLN A 100 -10.58 11.90 -3.16
C GLN A 100 -9.73 13.10 -3.60
N GLU A 101 -9.76 14.17 -2.81
CA GLU A 101 -9.00 15.39 -3.07
C GLU A 101 -7.49 15.14 -3.03
N CYS A 102 -6.99 14.47 -1.99
CA CYS A 102 -5.57 14.20 -1.83
C CYS A 102 -5.04 13.27 -2.93
N SER A 103 -5.78 12.20 -3.24
CA SER A 103 -5.42 11.26 -4.28
C SER A 103 -5.41 11.91 -5.67
N GLN A 104 -6.42 12.72 -6.00
CA GLN A 104 -6.47 13.41 -7.30
C GLN A 104 -5.38 14.46 -7.44
N ASN A 105 -5.10 15.23 -6.39
CA ASN A 105 -4.01 16.21 -6.39
C ASN A 105 -2.65 15.53 -6.57
N PHE A 106 -2.47 14.35 -6.01
CA PHE A 106 -1.25 13.57 -6.16
C PHE A 106 -1.07 13.09 -7.59
N LEU A 107 -2.10 12.48 -8.20
CA LEU A 107 -2.08 12.07 -9.61
C LEU A 107 -1.75 13.25 -10.55
N ASN A 108 -2.37 14.40 -10.32
CA ASN A 108 -2.11 15.61 -11.10
C ASN A 108 -0.67 16.11 -10.94
N CYS A 109 -0.10 16.02 -9.74
CA CYS A 109 1.29 16.40 -9.47
C CYS A 109 2.25 15.49 -10.25
N MET A 110 2.05 14.18 -10.21
CA MET A 110 2.88 13.21 -10.93
C MET A 110 2.79 13.38 -12.45
N ALA A 111 1.58 13.58 -12.98
CA ALA A 111 1.37 13.84 -14.39
C ALA A 111 2.09 15.12 -14.86
N ASN A 112 2.07 16.18 -14.05
CA ASN A 112 2.80 17.40 -14.33
C ASN A 112 4.32 17.19 -14.30
N PHE A 113 4.82 16.42 -13.33
CA PHE A 113 6.24 16.06 -13.24
C PHE A 113 6.71 15.32 -14.51
N GLN A 114 5.93 14.34 -14.99
CA GLN A 114 6.23 13.63 -16.25
C GLN A 114 6.21 14.58 -17.45
N LYS A 115 5.17 15.41 -17.56
CA LYS A 115 4.99 16.35 -18.69
C LYS A 115 6.13 17.37 -18.79
N THR A 116 6.68 17.78 -17.66
CA THR A 116 7.78 18.76 -17.61
C THR A 116 9.16 18.14 -17.78
N GLY A 117 9.24 16.82 -18.02
CA GLY A 117 10.51 16.11 -18.18
C GLY A 117 11.32 16.06 -16.88
N GLY A 118 10.63 15.87 -15.74
CA GLY A 118 11.26 15.86 -14.42
C GLY A 118 12.39 14.84 -14.31
N HIS A 119 13.48 15.24 -13.69
CA HIS A 119 14.67 14.38 -13.48
C HIS A 119 14.62 13.73 -12.11
N SER A 120 15.10 12.48 -12.05
CA SER A 120 15.26 11.76 -10.78
C SER A 120 16.50 12.24 -10.01
N PHE A 121 16.53 11.98 -8.72
CA PHE A 121 17.66 12.31 -7.87
C PHE A 121 18.89 11.47 -8.21
N LYS A 122 20.08 12.00 -7.89
CA LYS A 122 21.36 11.32 -8.11
C LYS A 122 21.44 10.02 -7.28
N GLY A 123 21.75 8.92 -7.93
CA GLY A 123 21.87 7.59 -7.30
C GLY A 123 20.56 6.80 -7.30
N ASN A 124 19.49 7.33 -7.90
CA ASN A 124 18.27 6.56 -8.13
C ASN A 124 18.53 5.37 -9.05
N THR A 125 18.01 4.20 -8.67
CA THR A 125 18.08 2.95 -9.44
C THR A 125 16.72 2.50 -9.99
N CYS A 126 15.63 3.17 -9.57
CA CYS A 126 14.28 2.89 -10.07
C CYS A 126 14.00 3.61 -11.39
N SER A 127 13.29 2.96 -12.31
CA SER A 127 12.66 3.66 -13.42
C SER A 127 11.58 4.60 -12.88
N VAL A 128 11.70 5.89 -13.14
CA VAL A 128 10.73 6.90 -12.68
C VAL A 128 9.33 6.60 -13.19
N ASN A 129 9.20 6.18 -14.47
CA ASN A 129 7.91 5.83 -15.04
C ASN A 129 7.31 4.61 -14.34
N GLU A 130 8.10 3.57 -14.04
CA GLU A 130 7.62 2.40 -13.31
C GLU A 130 7.13 2.77 -11.91
N VAL A 131 7.85 3.64 -11.19
CA VAL A 131 7.41 4.14 -9.89
C VAL A 131 6.09 4.89 -9.99
N ILE A 132 5.93 5.75 -11.01
CA ILE A 132 4.70 6.50 -11.23
C ILE A 132 3.54 5.56 -11.57
N ASP A 133 3.76 4.55 -12.42
CA ASP A 133 2.73 3.57 -12.80
C ASP A 133 2.24 2.78 -11.57
N VAL A 134 3.17 2.34 -10.72
CA VAL A 134 2.85 1.64 -9.47
C VAL A 134 2.04 2.53 -8.53
N ILE A 135 2.46 3.77 -8.32
CA ILE A 135 1.75 4.70 -7.44
C ILE A 135 0.37 5.05 -8.02
N THR A 136 0.27 5.25 -9.33
CA THR A 136 -0.98 5.53 -10.02
C THR A 136 -1.99 4.41 -9.81
N ALA A 137 -1.59 3.15 -9.98
CA ALA A 137 -2.45 2.00 -9.75
C ALA A 137 -2.99 1.95 -8.29
N VAL A 138 -2.14 2.28 -7.31
CA VAL A 138 -2.55 2.36 -5.91
C VAL A 138 -3.53 3.51 -5.67
N MET A 139 -3.29 4.68 -6.26
CA MET A 139 -4.17 5.84 -6.11
C MET A 139 -5.52 5.65 -6.81
N ASP A 140 -5.56 4.98 -7.97
CA ASP A 140 -6.81 4.64 -8.64
C ASP A 140 -7.66 3.69 -7.79
N ALA A 141 -7.02 2.70 -7.14
CA ALA A 141 -7.70 1.83 -6.20
C ALA A 141 -8.23 2.59 -4.97
N ALA A 142 -7.45 3.55 -4.43
CA ALA A 142 -7.87 4.40 -3.31
C ALA A 142 -9.06 5.30 -3.70
N LEU A 143 -9.03 5.88 -4.91
CA LEU A 143 -10.16 6.67 -5.45
C LEU A 143 -11.43 5.84 -5.59
N LEU A 144 -11.32 4.60 -6.08
CA LEU A 144 -12.46 3.69 -6.18
C LEU A 144 -13.02 3.35 -4.79
N ALA A 145 -12.16 2.97 -3.86
CA ALA A 145 -12.54 2.66 -2.49
C ALA A 145 -13.19 3.87 -1.80
N GLY A 146 -12.62 5.07 -1.94
CA GLY A 146 -13.16 6.28 -1.37
C GLY A 146 -14.57 6.61 -1.87
N ARG A 147 -14.88 6.36 -3.14
CA ARG A 147 -16.24 6.51 -3.69
C ARG A 147 -17.25 5.54 -3.08
N VAL A 148 -16.79 4.37 -2.64
CA VAL A 148 -17.67 3.36 -2.03
C VAL A 148 -17.91 3.64 -0.55
N PHE A 149 -16.83 3.97 0.18
CA PHE A 149 -16.87 4.10 1.64
C PHE A 149 -17.24 5.49 2.15
N HIS A 150 -17.01 6.55 1.33
CA HIS A 150 -17.35 7.94 1.68
C HIS A 150 -18.63 8.43 0.97
N LYS A 151 -19.56 7.53 0.63
CA LYS A 151 -20.88 7.98 0.18
C LYS A 151 -21.58 8.70 1.33
N PRO A 152 -22.16 9.90 1.06
CA PRO A 152 -22.98 10.63 2.03
C PRO A 152 -24.22 9.85 2.42
#